data_4ed70017882751d721a74990ef767298
#
_entry.id   4ed70017882751d721a74990ef767298
#
_cell.length_a   1.000
_cell.length_b   1.000
_cell.length_c   1.000
_cell.angle_alpha   90.00
_cell.angle_beta   90.00
_cell.angle_gamma   90.00
#
_symmetry.space_group_name_H-M   'P 1'
#
loop_
_entity.id
_entity.type
_entity.pdbx_description
1 polymer ?
#
loop_
_entity_poly.entity_id
_entity_poly.type
_entity_poly.pdbx_seq_one_letter_code
_entity_poly.pdbx_strand_id
1 'polypeptide(L)'
;MKRKLLAMVCAVSMIASLGAATVYASDDVKATGDEKIALITMDSIDQHWITLNEGAQEEAKELGVTVDFMSPNTKDDAQQIECVNNAVAGGYQAIIVAANGPDAISSSLKEAKDAGVKIVYVDSPANVEAEATFSTDNEAAGTTAGNEMLKALKDAGVT
;
A
#
# COMPACT_ATOMS: atom_id res chain seq x y z
N MET A 1 44.07 5.56 50.15
CA MET A 1 43.56 4.25 49.68
C MET A 1 42.15 4.45 49.15
N LYS A 2 41.96 4.35 47.84
CA LYS A 2 40.73 4.70 47.14
C LYS A 2 39.85 3.44 47.00
N ARG A 3 38.68 3.40 47.64
CA ARG A 3 37.68 2.36 47.41
C ARG A 3 36.69 2.83 46.36
N LYS A 4 36.69 2.18 45.20
CA LYS A 4 35.71 2.37 44.16
C LYS A 4 34.44 1.59 44.48
N LEU A 5 33.32 2.30 44.64
CA LEU A 5 31.98 1.71 44.75
C LEU A 5 31.49 1.44 43.33
N LEU A 6 31.23 0.18 43.02
CA LEU A 6 30.65 -0.28 41.78
C LEU A 6 29.13 -0.33 41.97
N ALA A 7 28.40 0.63 41.41
CA ALA A 7 26.95 0.62 41.40
C ALA A 7 26.46 -0.22 40.20
N MET A 8 25.87 -1.35 40.49
CA MET A 8 25.26 -2.26 39.53
C MET A 8 23.81 -1.78 39.29
N VAL A 9 23.58 -1.13 38.15
CA VAL A 9 22.22 -0.75 37.75
C VAL A 9 21.65 -1.90 36.93
N CYS A 10 20.68 -2.61 37.53
CA CYS A 10 19.86 -3.58 36.79
C CYS A 10 18.83 -2.81 35.97
N ALA A 11 19.08 -2.64 34.69
CA ALA A 11 18.06 -2.19 33.74
C ALA A 11 17.18 -3.37 33.33
N VAL A 12 15.96 -3.37 33.82
CA VAL A 12 14.90 -4.28 33.37
C VAL A 12 14.42 -3.76 32.04
N SER A 13 14.86 -4.40 30.96
CA SER A 13 14.38 -4.12 29.60
C SER A 13 13.01 -4.78 29.41
N MET A 14 11.92 -4.02 29.54
CA MET A 14 10.63 -4.42 29.01
C MET A 14 10.71 -4.36 27.49
N ILE A 15 10.82 -5.50 26.85
CA ILE A 15 10.66 -5.63 25.42
C ILE A 15 9.14 -5.61 25.14
N ALA A 16 8.60 -4.43 24.86
CA ALA A 16 7.32 -4.30 24.23
C ALA A 16 7.51 -4.68 22.75
N SER A 17 7.06 -5.87 22.37
CA SER A 17 6.97 -6.28 20.97
C SER A 17 5.82 -5.52 20.30
N LEU A 18 6.05 -4.23 19.97
CA LEU A 18 5.31 -3.61 18.89
C LEU A 18 5.83 -4.27 17.60
N GLY A 19 4.93 -4.95 16.89
CA GLY A 19 5.18 -5.39 15.52
C GLY A 19 5.50 -4.14 14.68
N ALA A 20 6.79 -3.87 14.54
CA ALA A 20 7.25 -2.88 13.59
C ALA A 20 6.94 -3.45 12.21
N ALA A 21 5.95 -2.86 11.52
CA ALA A 21 5.93 -2.92 10.09
C ALA A 21 7.31 -2.44 9.63
N THR A 22 8.11 -3.35 9.07
CA THR A 22 9.36 -2.97 8.43
C THR A 22 8.99 -2.16 7.20
N VAL A 23 8.94 -0.85 7.37
CA VAL A 23 9.03 0.06 6.24
C VAL A 23 10.39 -0.25 5.63
N TYR A 24 10.40 -0.87 4.47
CA TYR A 24 11.60 -0.96 3.67
C TYR A 24 11.90 0.47 3.21
N ALA A 25 12.69 1.20 3.99
CA ALA A 25 13.38 2.36 3.48
C ALA A 25 14.35 1.83 2.41
N SER A 26 13.98 1.97 1.16
CA SER A 26 14.88 1.70 0.05
C SER A 26 16.00 2.74 0.12
N ASP A 27 17.24 2.26 0.13
CA ASP A 27 18.43 3.10 0.07
C ASP A 27 18.31 4.11 -1.09
N ASP A 28 18.32 5.40 -0.76
CA ASP A 28 18.61 6.57 -1.60
C ASP A 28 18.16 6.54 -3.08
N VAL A 29 16.93 6.15 -3.37
CA VAL A 29 16.33 6.47 -4.68
C VAL A 29 15.91 7.94 -4.64
N LYS A 30 16.75 8.82 -5.16
CA LYS A 30 16.43 10.24 -5.31
C LYS A 30 15.58 10.42 -6.55
N ALA A 31 14.37 10.92 -6.37
CA ALA A 31 13.55 11.41 -7.46
C ALA A 31 14.28 12.56 -8.19
N THR A 32 14.07 12.66 -9.50
CA THR A 32 14.59 13.77 -10.31
C THR A 32 13.67 14.97 -10.28
N GLY A 33 12.41 14.79 -9.82
CA GLY A 33 11.36 15.80 -9.73
C GLY A 33 10.47 15.87 -10.97
N ASP A 34 10.77 15.07 -11.99
CA ASP A 34 10.01 15.01 -13.24
C ASP A 34 9.09 13.77 -13.30
N GLU A 35 9.13 12.92 -12.27
CA GLU A 35 8.34 11.69 -12.23
C GLU A 35 6.85 12.01 -12.04
N LYS A 36 6.04 11.46 -12.94
CA LYS A 36 4.57 11.50 -12.89
C LYS A 36 4.03 10.10 -12.64
N ILE A 37 3.31 9.95 -11.55
CA ILE A 37 2.74 8.68 -11.11
C ILE A 37 1.21 8.83 -11.09
N ALA A 38 0.48 7.91 -11.72
CA ALA A 38 -0.97 7.84 -11.60
C ALA A 38 -1.34 6.88 -10.46
N LEU A 39 -2.21 7.33 -9.54
CA LEU A 39 -2.86 6.48 -8.56
C LEU A 39 -4.29 6.20 -9.03
N ILE A 40 -4.59 4.93 -9.32
CA ILE A 40 -5.85 4.48 -9.90
C ILE A 40 -6.47 3.43 -8.97
N THR A 41 -7.46 3.80 -8.19
CA THR A 41 -8.20 2.91 -7.30
C THR A 41 -9.53 2.46 -7.92
N MET A 42 -10.29 1.63 -7.23
CA MET A 42 -11.57 1.13 -7.74
C MET A 42 -12.61 2.24 -7.92
N ASP A 43 -12.59 3.25 -7.05
CA ASP A 43 -13.37 4.49 -7.16
C ASP A 43 -12.65 5.62 -6.42
N SER A 44 -13.19 6.83 -6.52
CA SER A 44 -12.62 8.05 -5.93
C SER A 44 -13.38 8.56 -4.70
N ILE A 45 -14.41 7.84 -4.23
CA ILE A 45 -15.33 8.32 -3.17
C ILE A 45 -15.30 7.47 -1.91
N ASP A 46 -14.86 6.20 -1.98
CA ASP A 46 -14.71 5.34 -0.82
C ASP A 46 -13.62 5.89 0.11
N GLN A 47 -13.92 5.99 1.41
CA GLN A 47 -12.98 6.53 2.41
C GLN A 47 -11.66 5.76 2.45
N HIS A 48 -11.68 4.46 2.15
CA HIS A 48 -10.47 3.65 2.05
C HIS A 48 -9.50 4.22 1.00
N TRP A 49 -10.01 4.52 -0.19
CA TRP A 49 -9.21 5.07 -1.30
C TRP A 49 -8.81 6.52 -1.07
N ILE A 50 -9.66 7.31 -0.42
CA ILE A 50 -9.33 8.69 -0.03
C ILE A 50 -8.14 8.68 0.93
N THR A 51 -8.17 7.83 1.96
CA THR A 51 -7.07 7.72 2.94
C THR A 51 -5.77 7.22 2.29
N LEU A 52 -5.89 6.25 1.36
CA LEU A 52 -4.73 5.76 0.61
C LEU A 52 -4.12 6.88 -0.25
N ASN A 53 -4.96 7.67 -0.93
CA ASN A 53 -4.49 8.83 -1.70
C ASN A 53 -3.84 9.89 -0.81
N GLU A 54 -4.40 10.20 0.37
CA GLU A 54 -3.79 11.15 1.32
C GLU A 54 -2.36 10.72 1.68
N GLY A 55 -2.15 9.43 2.02
CA GLY A 55 -0.81 8.90 2.29
C GLY A 55 0.12 8.98 1.08
N ALA A 56 -0.38 8.68 -0.11
CA ALA A 56 0.41 8.78 -1.35
C ALA A 56 0.81 10.23 -1.67
N GLN A 57 -0.06 11.20 -1.42
CA GLN A 57 0.23 12.63 -1.61
C GLN A 57 1.26 13.15 -0.59
N GLU A 58 1.21 12.67 0.65
CA GLU A 58 2.18 13.04 1.69
C GLU A 58 3.58 12.55 1.29
N GLU A 59 3.71 11.28 0.94
CA GLU A 59 4.98 10.68 0.50
C GLU A 59 5.50 11.32 -0.79
N ALA A 60 4.62 11.57 -1.76
CA ALA A 60 4.99 12.25 -3.00
C ALA A 60 5.63 13.62 -2.77
N LYS A 61 5.10 14.37 -1.80
CA LYS A 61 5.64 15.67 -1.41
C LYS A 61 7.02 15.54 -0.77
N GLU A 62 7.25 14.52 0.06
CA GLU A 62 8.55 14.26 0.69
C GLU A 62 9.59 13.83 -0.34
N LEU A 63 9.20 12.98 -1.30
CA LEU A 63 10.08 12.50 -2.37
C LEU A 63 10.29 13.52 -3.50
N GLY A 64 9.45 14.55 -3.60
CA GLY A 64 9.52 15.54 -4.67
C GLY A 64 9.00 15.05 -6.02
N VAL A 65 8.10 14.05 -6.03
CA VAL A 65 7.44 13.51 -7.24
C VAL A 65 6.00 14.01 -7.36
N THR A 66 5.38 13.81 -8.54
CA THR A 66 3.97 14.10 -8.74
C THR A 66 3.16 12.81 -8.71
N VAL A 67 2.14 12.73 -7.85
CA VAL A 67 1.14 11.67 -7.84
C VAL A 67 -0.23 12.28 -8.15
N ASP A 68 -0.86 11.84 -9.23
CA ASP A 68 -2.21 12.26 -9.61
C ASP A 68 -3.22 11.14 -9.31
N PHE A 69 -4.28 11.50 -8.58
CA PHE A 69 -5.37 10.58 -8.26
C PHE A 69 -6.37 10.55 -9.42
N MET A 70 -6.27 9.52 -10.27
CA MET A 70 -6.99 9.39 -11.54
C MET A 70 -8.08 8.29 -11.50
N SER A 71 -8.70 8.09 -10.35
CA SER A 71 -9.67 7.02 -10.14
C SER A 71 -11.05 7.36 -10.68
N PRO A 72 -11.84 6.36 -11.12
CA PRO A 72 -13.21 6.58 -11.57
C PRO A 72 -14.12 7.04 -10.39
N ASN A 73 -15.29 7.59 -10.72
CA ASN A 73 -16.25 8.01 -9.69
C ASN A 73 -17.07 6.85 -9.11
N THR A 74 -17.06 5.71 -9.77
CA THR A 74 -17.78 4.49 -9.39
C THR A 74 -16.94 3.26 -9.68
N LYS A 75 -17.20 2.15 -8.97
CA LYS A 75 -16.59 0.85 -9.25
C LYS A 75 -17.08 0.31 -10.59
N ASP A 76 -16.37 0.66 -11.66
CA ASP A 76 -16.69 0.30 -13.04
C ASP A 76 -15.41 -0.03 -13.79
N ASP A 77 -15.34 -1.23 -14.36
CA ASP A 77 -14.14 -1.73 -15.04
C ASP A 77 -13.80 -0.91 -16.27
N ALA A 78 -14.80 -0.48 -17.06
CA ALA A 78 -14.56 0.27 -18.29
C ALA A 78 -14.00 1.67 -17.97
N GLN A 79 -14.51 2.33 -16.94
CA GLN A 79 -13.98 3.62 -16.49
C GLN A 79 -12.57 3.47 -15.92
N GLN A 80 -12.29 2.38 -15.19
CA GLN A 80 -10.94 2.15 -14.66
C GLN A 80 -9.93 1.88 -15.81
N ILE A 81 -10.33 1.13 -16.83
CA ILE A 81 -9.54 0.93 -18.06
C ILE A 81 -9.26 2.28 -18.75
N GLU A 82 -10.26 3.16 -18.83
CA GLU A 82 -10.09 4.51 -19.38
C GLU A 82 -9.08 5.33 -18.56
N CYS A 83 -9.11 5.23 -17.23
CA CYS A 83 -8.10 5.89 -16.38
C CYS A 83 -6.67 5.40 -16.68
N VAL A 84 -6.47 4.08 -16.85
CA VAL A 84 -5.17 3.51 -17.24
C VAL A 84 -4.72 4.04 -18.60
N ASN A 85 -5.60 4.02 -19.59
CA ASN A 85 -5.29 4.51 -20.94
C ASN A 85 -4.95 6.01 -20.95
N ASN A 86 -5.66 6.80 -20.15
CA ASN A 86 -5.40 8.22 -19.98
C ASN A 86 -4.06 8.48 -19.30
N ALA A 87 -3.66 7.67 -18.32
CA ALA A 87 -2.36 7.76 -17.69
C ALA A 87 -1.23 7.47 -18.71
N VAL A 88 -1.36 6.42 -19.51
CA VAL A 88 -0.40 6.11 -20.57
C VAL A 88 -0.31 7.26 -21.59
N ALA A 89 -1.45 7.75 -22.09
CA ALA A 89 -1.50 8.85 -23.04
C ALA A 89 -0.98 10.17 -22.45
N GLY A 90 -1.14 10.37 -21.15
CA GLY A 90 -0.64 11.54 -20.40
C GLY A 90 0.86 11.50 -20.09
N GLY A 91 1.56 10.43 -20.47
CA GLY A 91 3.01 10.28 -20.28
C GLY A 91 3.42 9.99 -18.84
N TYR A 92 2.56 9.33 -18.06
CA TYR A 92 2.92 8.87 -16.73
C TYR A 92 3.92 7.72 -16.81
N GLN A 93 4.94 7.77 -15.98
CA GLN A 93 6.01 6.76 -15.95
C GLN A 93 5.66 5.55 -15.08
N ALA A 94 4.73 5.73 -14.13
CA ALA A 94 4.28 4.66 -13.27
C ALA A 94 2.78 4.76 -12.96
N ILE A 95 2.17 3.60 -12.69
CA ILE A 95 0.79 3.47 -12.24
C ILE A 95 0.78 2.65 -10.96
N ILE A 96 0.22 3.21 -9.89
CA ILE A 96 -0.16 2.48 -8.69
C ILE A 96 -1.64 2.16 -8.84
N VAL A 97 -2.01 0.88 -8.83
CA VAL A 97 -3.39 0.47 -9.14
C VAL A 97 -3.95 -0.55 -8.15
N ALA A 98 -5.22 -0.33 -7.73
CA ALA A 98 -6.06 -1.33 -7.10
C ALA A 98 -7.11 -1.79 -8.12
N ALA A 99 -6.98 -3.02 -8.62
CA ALA A 99 -7.84 -3.53 -9.69
C ALA A 99 -9.28 -3.79 -9.20
N ASN A 100 -10.27 -3.19 -9.87
CA ASN A 100 -11.68 -3.49 -9.64
C ASN A 100 -12.04 -4.87 -10.20
N GLY A 101 -11.74 -5.12 -11.47
CA GLY A 101 -11.87 -6.42 -12.15
C GLY A 101 -10.52 -6.92 -12.63
N PRO A 102 -9.87 -7.90 -11.93
CA PRO A 102 -8.51 -8.35 -12.28
C PRO A 102 -8.36 -8.79 -13.75
N ASP A 103 -9.35 -9.50 -14.28
CA ASP A 103 -9.33 -9.95 -15.68
C ASP A 103 -9.58 -8.79 -16.65
N ALA A 104 -10.52 -7.92 -16.31
CA ALA A 104 -10.96 -6.83 -17.18
C ALA A 104 -9.84 -5.83 -17.47
N ILE A 105 -9.08 -5.42 -16.44
CA ILE A 105 -8.04 -4.40 -16.56
C ILE A 105 -6.72 -4.95 -17.11
N SER A 106 -6.53 -6.28 -17.14
CA SER A 106 -5.24 -6.91 -17.47
C SER A 106 -4.72 -6.54 -18.86
N SER A 107 -5.59 -6.40 -19.86
CA SER A 107 -5.15 -6.03 -21.22
C SER A 107 -4.57 -4.62 -21.26
N SER A 108 -5.24 -3.64 -20.66
CA SER A 108 -4.76 -2.25 -20.64
C SER A 108 -3.51 -2.07 -19.78
N LEU A 109 -3.38 -2.81 -18.68
CA LEU A 109 -2.15 -2.82 -17.88
C LEU A 109 -0.97 -3.45 -18.63
N LYS A 110 -1.24 -4.52 -19.41
CA LYS A 110 -0.20 -5.10 -20.29
C LYS A 110 0.25 -4.10 -21.34
N GLU A 111 -0.66 -3.39 -22.00
CA GLU A 111 -0.34 -2.36 -22.97
C GLU A 111 0.45 -1.21 -22.33
N ALA A 112 0.09 -0.78 -21.14
CA ALA A 112 0.84 0.21 -20.36
C ALA A 112 2.28 -0.25 -20.08
N LYS A 113 2.45 -1.50 -19.65
CA LYS A 113 3.76 -2.11 -19.40
C LYS A 113 4.59 -2.23 -20.69
N ASP A 114 3.98 -2.64 -21.79
CA ASP A 114 4.63 -2.71 -23.09
C ASP A 114 5.06 -1.31 -23.60
N ALA A 115 4.34 -0.25 -23.21
CA ALA A 115 4.72 1.14 -23.42
C ALA A 115 5.82 1.67 -22.47
N GLY A 116 6.28 0.84 -21.53
CA GLY A 116 7.35 1.19 -20.58
C GLY A 116 6.89 1.75 -19.24
N VAL A 117 5.57 1.81 -19.00
CA VAL A 117 5.02 2.27 -17.72
C VAL A 117 5.23 1.20 -16.65
N LYS A 118 5.71 1.61 -15.47
CA LYS A 118 5.88 0.73 -14.31
C LYS A 118 4.57 0.52 -13.58
N ILE A 119 4.29 -0.71 -13.16
CA ILE A 119 3.05 -1.06 -12.45
C ILE A 119 3.39 -1.50 -11.03
N VAL A 120 2.66 -0.95 -10.07
CA VAL A 120 2.64 -1.38 -8.68
C VAL A 120 1.19 -1.63 -8.27
N TYR A 121 0.92 -2.76 -7.62
CA TYR A 121 -0.39 -3.02 -7.06
C TYR A 121 -0.47 -2.58 -5.60
N VAL A 122 -1.63 -2.03 -5.25
CA VAL A 122 -2.03 -1.76 -3.88
C VAL A 122 -3.38 -2.42 -3.63
N ASP A 123 -3.54 -3.10 -2.48
CA ASP A 123 -4.74 -3.83 -2.06
C ASP A 123 -5.09 -5.02 -2.98
N SER A 124 -5.54 -4.76 -4.21
CA SER A 124 -6.11 -5.77 -5.12
C SER A 124 -5.32 -5.83 -6.43
N PRO A 125 -4.57 -6.92 -6.69
CA PRO A 125 -3.80 -7.08 -7.92
C PRO A 125 -4.67 -7.49 -9.11
N ALA A 126 -4.19 -7.22 -10.33
CA ALA A 126 -4.66 -7.83 -11.57
C ALA A 126 -3.78 -9.02 -11.98
N ASN A 127 -4.07 -9.62 -13.15
CA ASN A 127 -3.37 -10.81 -13.65
C ASN A 127 -2.13 -10.48 -14.51
N VAL A 128 -1.55 -9.30 -14.35
CA VAL A 128 -0.32 -8.87 -15.01
C VAL A 128 0.77 -8.76 -13.97
N GLU A 129 1.96 -9.25 -14.29
CA GLU A 129 3.11 -9.08 -13.41
C GLU A 129 3.46 -7.60 -13.20
N ALA A 130 3.64 -7.19 -11.95
CA ALA A 130 4.00 -5.84 -11.54
C ALA A 130 5.36 -5.83 -10.83
N GLU A 131 5.90 -4.63 -10.59
CA GLU A 131 7.16 -4.43 -9.86
C GLU A 131 7.01 -4.88 -8.38
N ALA A 132 5.84 -4.60 -7.78
CA ALA A 132 5.50 -5.00 -6.41
C ALA A 132 3.99 -5.04 -6.18
N THR A 133 3.58 -5.72 -5.11
CA THR A 133 2.19 -5.71 -4.60
C THR A 133 2.23 -5.45 -3.10
N PHE A 134 1.46 -4.48 -2.65
CA PHE A 134 1.28 -4.11 -1.25
C PHE A 134 -0.17 -4.31 -0.85
N SER A 135 -0.43 -5.31 -0.01
CA SER A 135 -1.78 -5.63 0.45
C SER A 135 -1.77 -6.17 1.87
N THR A 136 -2.93 -6.15 2.52
CA THR A 136 -3.14 -6.81 3.79
C THR A 136 -3.21 -8.32 3.59
N ASP A 137 -2.59 -9.10 4.46
CA ASP A 137 -2.83 -10.53 4.55
C ASP A 137 -4.22 -10.76 5.18
N ASN A 138 -5.24 -10.81 4.33
CA ASN A 138 -6.62 -10.93 4.77
C ASN A 138 -6.95 -12.31 5.36
N GLU A 139 -6.21 -13.37 5.00
CA GLU A 139 -6.35 -14.71 5.60
C GLU A 139 -5.84 -14.69 7.04
N ALA A 140 -4.64 -14.16 7.28
CA ALA A 140 -4.10 -14.00 8.62
C ALA A 140 -4.96 -13.06 9.49
N ALA A 141 -5.46 -11.96 8.92
CA ALA A 141 -6.35 -11.04 9.62
C ALA A 141 -7.68 -11.70 10.02
N GLY A 142 -8.30 -12.47 9.10
CA GLY A 142 -9.52 -13.23 9.38
C GLY A 142 -9.33 -14.30 10.44
N THR A 143 -8.21 -15.04 10.38
CA THR A 143 -7.84 -16.04 11.39
C THR A 143 -7.67 -15.39 12.77
N THR A 144 -6.97 -14.27 12.84
CA THR A 144 -6.77 -13.51 14.09
C THR A 144 -8.10 -13.03 14.67
N ALA A 145 -8.95 -12.42 13.85
CA ALA A 145 -10.27 -11.97 14.28
C ALA A 145 -11.15 -13.11 14.82
N GLY A 146 -11.15 -14.26 14.14
CA GLY A 146 -11.88 -15.46 14.59
C GLY A 146 -11.40 -15.97 15.94
N ASN A 147 -10.08 -16.05 16.15
CA ASN A 147 -9.48 -16.49 17.41
C ASN A 147 -9.79 -15.52 18.57
N GLU A 148 -9.70 -14.21 18.35
CA GLU A 148 -10.03 -13.22 19.37
C GLU A 148 -11.54 -13.23 19.71
N MET A 149 -12.41 -13.42 18.72
CA MET A 149 -13.83 -13.58 18.97
C MET A 149 -14.13 -14.82 19.79
N LEU A 150 -13.51 -15.97 19.46
CA LEU A 150 -13.70 -17.21 20.22
C LEU A 150 -13.24 -17.06 21.68
N LYS A 151 -12.11 -16.37 21.88
CA LYS A 151 -11.62 -16.05 23.23
C LYS A 151 -12.65 -15.19 24.00
N ALA A 152 -13.12 -14.11 23.39
CA ALA A 152 -14.12 -13.23 24.00
C ALA A 152 -15.42 -13.98 24.38
N LEU A 153 -15.90 -14.90 23.52
CA LEU A 153 -17.07 -15.74 23.82
C LEU A 153 -16.82 -16.67 25.00
N LYS A 154 -15.65 -17.30 25.08
CA LYS A 154 -15.27 -18.14 26.23
C LYS A 154 -15.21 -17.35 27.53
N ASP A 155 -14.59 -16.18 27.51
CA ASP A 155 -14.50 -15.30 28.67
C ASP A 155 -15.87 -14.81 29.14
N ALA A 156 -16.83 -14.68 28.22
CA ALA A 156 -18.22 -14.36 28.50
C ALA A 156 -19.10 -15.57 28.90
N GLY A 157 -18.56 -16.78 28.91
CA GLY A 157 -19.31 -18.01 29.27
C GLY A 157 -20.35 -18.43 28.22
N VAL A 158 -20.16 -18.12 26.97
CA VAL A 158 -21.10 -18.39 25.85
C VAL A 158 -20.78 -19.71 25.14
N THR A 159 -19.98 -20.58 25.68
CA THR A 159 -19.65 -21.92 25.10
C THR A 159 -20.17 -23.02 25.95
#